data_fdaf468e392a520b4d12a9877a1dd8c4
#
_entry.id   fdaf468e392a520b4d12a9877a1dd8c4
#
_cell.length_a   1.000
_cell.length_b   1.000
_cell.length_c   1.000
_cell.angle_alpha   90.00
_cell.angle_beta   90.00
_cell.angle_gamma   90.00
#
_symmetry.space_group_name_H-M   'P 1'
#
loop_
_entity.id
_entity.type
_entity.pdbx_description
1 polymer ?
#
loop_
_entity_poly.entity_id
_entity_poly.type
_entity_poly.pdbx_seq_one_letter_code
_entity_poly.pdbx_strand_id
1 'polypeptide(L)'
;GRELFDTELMGRLTPRPSQVISEFRARYRTAPQAATDWFYRFSMDTNYIRRDRIARDVKWKAPTPYGELDITINLSKPEKDPRAIAAAKAAPQSGYPRCALCRQNEGYAGRLNHPARQNHRVIPVTLHGEDWFFQYSPYVYYNEHCIVLNGAHTPMKIDRAAFCRLLDFVGQFPHYFVGSNADLPIVGGSILSHDHFQGGRYTFAMEKAPI
;
A
#
# COMPACT_ATOMS: atom_id res chain seq x y z
N GLY A 1 2.73 -10.78 -20.70
CA GLY A 1 3.51 -11.96 -20.44
C GLY A 1 3.05 -12.73 -19.21
N ARG A 2 3.92 -13.54 -18.64
CA ARG A 2 3.66 -14.44 -17.50
C ARG A 2 3.00 -13.72 -16.32
N GLU A 3 3.50 -12.57 -15.94
CA GLU A 3 2.98 -11.79 -14.80
C GLU A 3 1.52 -11.36 -14.97
N LEU A 4 1.12 -10.96 -16.18
CA LEU A 4 -0.25 -10.61 -16.47
C LEU A 4 -1.16 -11.85 -16.35
N PHE A 5 -0.71 -12.97 -16.87
CA PHE A 5 -1.42 -14.25 -16.77
C PHE A 5 -1.57 -14.68 -15.31
N ASP A 6 -0.49 -14.62 -14.52
CA ASP A 6 -0.54 -14.98 -13.09
C ASP A 6 -1.54 -14.07 -12.33
N THR A 7 -1.58 -12.78 -12.63
CA THR A 7 -2.51 -11.83 -12.00
C THR A 7 -3.95 -12.12 -12.39
N GLU A 8 -4.22 -12.46 -13.65
CA GLU A 8 -5.54 -12.83 -14.14
C GLU A 8 -6.02 -14.14 -13.52
N LEU A 9 -5.18 -15.16 -13.54
CA LEU A 9 -5.52 -16.48 -12.96
C LEU A 9 -5.82 -16.35 -11.47
N MET A 10 -4.94 -15.70 -10.71
CA MET A 10 -5.15 -15.45 -9.29
C MET A 10 -6.39 -14.60 -9.04
N GLY A 11 -6.67 -13.62 -9.90
CA GLY A 11 -7.87 -12.80 -9.82
C GLY A 11 -9.17 -13.59 -9.95
N ARG A 12 -9.19 -14.61 -10.80
CA ARG A 12 -10.35 -15.51 -10.96
C ARG A 12 -10.58 -16.40 -9.73
N LEU A 13 -9.50 -16.77 -9.02
CA LEU A 13 -9.55 -17.59 -7.81
C LEU A 13 -9.76 -16.74 -6.54
N THR A 14 -9.54 -15.44 -6.63
CA THR A 14 -9.64 -14.53 -5.47
C THR A 14 -11.11 -14.27 -5.12
N PRO A 15 -11.53 -14.43 -3.85
CA PRO A 15 -12.89 -14.13 -3.40
C PRO A 15 -13.34 -12.73 -3.79
N ARG A 16 -14.66 -12.56 -3.93
CA ARG A 16 -15.26 -11.25 -4.26
C ARG A 16 -14.95 -10.21 -3.16
N PRO A 17 -14.86 -8.91 -3.52
CA PRO A 17 -14.60 -7.85 -2.54
C PRO A 17 -15.49 -7.92 -1.30
N SER A 18 -16.81 -8.13 -1.49
CA SER A 18 -17.76 -8.23 -0.38
C SER A 18 -17.47 -9.37 0.59
N GLN A 19 -16.98 -10.51 0.10
CA GLN A 19 -16.62 -11.66 0.91
C GLN A 19 -15.36 -11.36 1.75
N VAL A 20 -14.35 -10.72 1.13
CA VAL A 20 -13.12 -10.32 1.80
C VAL A 20 -13.40 -9.28 2.89
N ILE A 21 -14.24 -8.28 2.59
CA ILE A 21 -14.66 -7.26 3.56
C ILE A 21 -15.44 -7.90 4.72
N SER A 22 -16.35 -8.83 4.43
CA SER A 22 -17.14 -9.53 5.46
C SER A 22 -16.24 -10.33 6.39
N GLU A 23 -15.29 -11.08 5.85
CA GLU A 23 -14.33 -11.87 6.63
C GLU A 23 -13.41 -10.99 7.47
N PHE A 24 -12.88 -9.90 6.87
CA PHE A 24 -12.08 -8.93 7.61
C PHE A 24 -12.84 -8.36 8.81
N ARG A 25 -14.09 -7.92 8.61
CA ARG A 25 -14.94 -7.37 9.66
C ARG A 25 -15.28 -8.40 10.74
N ALA A 26 -15.48 -9.66 10.35
CA ALA A 26 -15.72 -10.74 11.31
C ALA A 26 -14.53 -10.93 12.25
N ARG A 27 -13.31 -10.96 11.70
CA ARG A 27 -12.08 -11.07 12.49
C ARG A 27 -11.78 -9.82 13.29
N TYR A 28 -12.07 -8.64 12.74
CA TYR A 28 -11.89 -7.36 13.42
C TYR A 28 -12.71 -7.28 14.71
N ARG A 29 -13.92 -7.86 14.73
CA ARG A 29 -14.74 -7.93 15.96
C ARG A 29 -14.09 -8.76 17.07
N THR A 30 -13.23 -9.70 16.73
CA THR A 30 -12.43 -10.47 17.70
C THR A 30 -11.22 -9.66 18.16
N ALA A 31 -10.43 -9.18 17.22
CA ALA A 31 -9.29 -8.30 17.47
C ALA A 31 -8.87 -7.60 16.17
N PRO A 32 -8.50 -6.32 16.18
CA PRO A 32 -7.95 -5.64 15.00
C PRO A 32 -6.76 -6.36 14.38
N GLN A 33 -5.88 -6.90 15.22
CA GLN A 33 -4.71 -7.66 14.78
C GLN A 33 -5.09 -8.95 14.06
N ALA A 34 -6.10 -9.68 14.51
CA ALA A 34 -6.56 -10.91 13.84
C ALA A 34 -7.06 -10.63 12.42
N ALA A 35 -7.68 -9.47 12.20
CA ALA A 35 -8.11 -9.05 10.86
C ALA A 35 -6.95 -8.68 9.95
N THR A 36 -5.97 -7.92 10.45
CA THR A 36 -4.81 -7.50 9.67
C THR A 36 -3.88 -8.67 9.37
N ASP A 37 -3.63 -9.58 10.33
CA ASP A 37 -2.83 -10.80 10.13
C ASP A 37 -3.43 -11.68 9.02
N TRP A 38 -4.75 -11.86 9.04
CA TRP A 38 -5.46 -12.60 8.00
C TRP A 38 -5.38 -11.90 6.65
N PHE A 39 -5.62 -10.59 6.58
CA PHE A 39 -5.63 -9.84 5.33
C PHE A 39 -4.23 -9.71 4.73
N TYR A 40 -3.19 -9.63 5.56
CA TYR A 40 -1.80 -9.67 5.12
C TYR A 40 -1.47 -11.02 4.48
N ARG A 41 -1.81 -12.14 5.16
CA ARG A 41 -1.66 -13.49 4.61
C ARG A 41 -2.44 -13.65 3.32
N PHE A 42 -3.70 -13.23 3.29
CA PHE A 42 -4.54 -13.24 2.10
C PHE A 42 -3.87 -12.50 0.93
N SER A 43 -3.31 -11.32 1.17
CA SER A 43 -2.62 -10.52 0.14
C SER A 43 -1.34 -11.19 -0.36
N MET A 44 -0.68 -12.01 0.46
CA MET A 44 0.45 -12.86 0.04
C MET A 44 -0.02 -14.07 -0.77
N ASP A 45 -1.06 -14.75 -0.31
CA ASP A 45 -1.55 -15.99 -0.92
C ASP A 45 -2.21 -15.74 -2.28
N THR A 46 -2.82 -14.58 -2.48
CA THR A 46 -3.32 -14.11 -3.78
C THR A 46 -2.21 -13.58 -4.70
N ASN A 47 -0.94 -13.65 -4.29
CA ASN A 47 0.22 -13.12 -5.00
C ASN A 47 0.09 -11.61 -5.34
N TYR A 48 -0.69 -10.86 -4.57
CA TYR A 48 -0.71 -9.40 -4.68
C TYR A 48 0.56 -8.80 -4.07
N ILE A 49 0.96 -9.27 -2.88
CA ILE A 49 2.29 -9.01 -2.32
C ILE A 49 3.30 -9.93 -3.03
N ARG A 50 4.21 -9.34 -3.79
CA ARG A 50 5.15 -10.04 -4.66
C ARG A 50 6.34 -10.59 -3.88
N ARG A 51 6.14 -11.68 -3.12
CA ARG A 51 7.19 -12.29 -2.26
C ARG A 51 8.45 -12.69 -3.02
N ASP A 52 8.29 -13.19 -4.24
CA ASP A 52 9.40 -13.55 -5.13
C ASP A 52 10.29 -12.35 -5.50
N ARG A 53 9.69 -11.16 -5.61
CA ARG A 53 10.42 -9.91 -5.83
C ARG A 53 11.03 -9.38 -4.55
N ILE A 54 10.27 -9.37 -3.46
CA ILE A 54 10.71 -8.92 -2.13
C ILE A 54 11.91 -9.75 -1.65
N ALA A 55 11.97 -11.04 -1.98
CA ALA A 55 13.10 -11.91 -1.65
C ALA A 55 14.43 -11.49 -2.32
N ARG A 56 14.39 -10.61 -3.31
CA ARG A 56 15.59 -10.05 -3.95
C ARG A 56 16.12 -8.80 -3.24
N ASP A 57 15.33 -8.19 -2.36
CA ASP A 57 15.76 -7.02 -1.60
C ASP A 57 16.94 -7.40 -0.70
N VAL A 58 17.98 -6.57 -0.74
CA VAL A 58 19.15 -6.73 0.11
C VAL A 58 18.94 -5.93 1.39
N LYS A 59 19.05 -6.58 2.53
CA LYS A 59 18.81 -5.96 3.85
C LYS A 59 19.97 -6.29 4.78
N TRP A 60 20.44 -5.29 5.51
CA TRP A 60 21.43 -5.48 6.57
C TRP A 60 21.29 -4.41 7.65
N LYS A 61 21.96 -4.60 8.76
CA LYS A 61 22.02 -3.66 9.86
C LYS A 61 23.39 -3.00 9.90
N ALA A 62 23.42 -1.69 10.12
CA ALA A 62 24.63 -0.91 10.22
C ALA A 62 24.72 -0.26 11.63
N PRO A 63 25.75 -0.59 12.44
CA PRO A 63 25.95 0.07 13.71
C PRO A 63 26.39 1.52 13.50
N THR A 64 25.83 2.43 14.30
CA THR A 64 26.20 3.84 14.31
C THR A 64 26.34 4.35 15.74
N PRO A 65 26.94 5.52 15.98
CA PRO A 65 26.98 6.14 17.30
C PRO A 65 25.59 6.40 17.92
N TYR A 66 24.55 6.45 17.08
CA TYR A 66 23.15 6.69 17.48
C TYR A 66 22.30 5.43 17.59
N GLY A 67 22.91 4.25 17.47
CA GLY A 67 22.23 2.97 17.46
C GLY A 67 22.35 2.24 16.12
N GLU A 68 21.62 1.15 15.98
CA GLU A 68 21.63 0.29 14.80
C GLU A 68 20.59 0.75 13.77
N LEU A 69 21.04 0.99 12.55
CA LEU A 69 20.18 1.37 11.43
C LEU A 69 19.88 0.17 10.53
N ASP A 70 18.63 0.06 10.09
CA ASP A 70 18.22 -0.89 9.05
C ASP A 70 18.48 -0.29 7.66
N ILE A 71 19.32 -0.95 6.88
CA ILE A 71 19.65 -0.55 5.51
C ILE A 71 19.00 -1.52 4.54
N THR A 72 18.36 -0.99 3.49
CA THR A 72 17.71 -1.80 2.48
C THR A 72 18.03 -1.28 1.08
N ILE A 73 18.45 -2.19 0.18
CA ILE A 73 18.41 -1.95 -1.26
C ILE A 73 17.13 -2.61 -1.78
N ASN A 74 16.17 -1.79 -2.15
CA ASN A 74 14.85 -2.26 -2.59
C ASN A 74 14.89 -2.61 -4.09
N LEU A 75 15.03 -3.90 -4.39
CA LEU A 75 15.02 -4.44 -5.75
C LEU A 75 13.62 -4.95 -6.15
N SER A 76 12.69 -5.01 -5.22
CA SER A 76 11.31 -5.46 -5.46
C SER A 76 10.46 -4.42 -6.18
N LYS A 77 10.80 -3.13 -6.04
CA LYS A 77 10.15 -2.04 -6.76
C LYS A 77 10.59 -2.08 -8.23
N PRO A 78 9.70 -2.34 -9.19
CA PRO A 78 10.09 -2.38 -10.59
C PRO A 78 10.57 -1.00 -11.02
N GLU A 79 11.82 -0.92 -11.49
CA GLU A 79 12.26 0.23 -12.26
C GLU A 79 11.45 0.31 -13.55
N LYS A 80 10.96 1.50 -13.86
CA LYS A 80 10.24 1.70 -15.11
C LYS A 80 11.24 1.76 -16.25
N ASP A 81 11.16 0.81 -17.19
CA ASP A 81 11.90 0.85 -18.43
C ASP A 81 11.65 2.22 -19.13
N PRO A 82 12.70 2.99 -19.49
CA PRO A 82 12.56 4.24 -20.22
C PRO A 82 11.73 4.12 -21.50
N ARG A 83 11.80 2.98 -22.20
CA ARG A 83 10.99 2.69 -23.38
C ARG A 83 9.52 2.52 -23.04
N ALA A 84 9.22 1.84 -21.92
CA ALA A 84 7.85 1.71 -21.41
C ALA A 84 7.28 3.06 -20.95
N ILE A 85 8.10 3.93 -20.37
CA ILE A 85 7.70 5.29 -20.01
C ILE A 85 7.35 6.11 -21.26
N ALA A 86 8.18 6.04 -22.30
CA ALA A 86 7.94 6.74 -23.57
C ALA A 86 6.68 6.22 -24.27
N ALA A 87 6.49 4.90 -24.34
CA ALA A 87 5.29 4.28 -24.89
C ALA A 87 4.02 4.67 -24.09
N ALA A 88 4.11 4.72 -22.77
CA ALA A 88 3.01 5.13 -21.91
C ALA A 88 2.61 6.59 -22.08
N LYS A 89 3.59 7.48 -22.39
CA LYS A 89 3.31 8.88 -22.72
C LYS A 89 2.60 9.04 -24.07
N ALA A 90 2.94 8.20 -25.04
CA ALA A 90 2.34 8.20 -26.37
C ALA A 90 0.96 7.51 -26.42
N ALA A 91 0.63 6.69 -25.43
CA ALA A 91 -0.64 5.96 -25.37
C ALA A 91 -1.83 6.90 -25.08
N PRO A 92 -3.03 6.61 -25.61
CA PRO A 92 -4.24 7.33 -25.27
C PRO A 92 -4.42 7.39 -23.73
N GLN A 93 -4.60 8.58 -23.19
CA GLN A 93 -4.79 8.75 -21.75
C GLN A 93 -6.21 8.35 -21.36
N SER A 94 -6.33 7.37 -20.45
CA SER A 94 -7.58 6.99 -19.84
C SER A 94 -7.66 7.59 -18.45
N GLY A 95 -8.77 8.23 -18.12
CA GLY A 95 -9.03 8.74 -16.78
C GLY A 95 -9.48 7.66 -15.78
N TYR A 96 -9.42 6.37 -16.13
CA TYR A 96 -9.90 5.26 -15.29
C TYR A 96 -8.94 4.06 -15.30
N PRO A 97 -8.44 3.61 -14.12
CA PRO A 97 -8.36 4.38 -12.88
C PRO A 97 -7.50 5.63 -13.05
N ARG A 98 -7.76 6.70 -12.31
CA ARG A 98 -7.00 7.95 -12.41
C ARG A 98 -5.54 7.80 -11.99
N CYS A 99 -5.27 7.02 -10.94
CA CYS A 99 -3.91 6.73 -10.47
C CYS A 99 -3.83 5.34 -9.83
N ALA A 100 -2.60 4.93 -9.46
CA ALA A 100 -2.33 3.63 -8.84
C ALA A 100 -2.97 3.43 -7.45
N LEU A 101 -3.42 4.51 -6.80
CA LEU A 101 -4.06 4.47 -5.47
C LEU A 101 -5.58 4.56 -5.52
N CYS A 102 -6.20 4.78 -6.68
CA CYS A 102 -7.65 4.81 -6.76
C CYS A 102 -8.26 3.44 -6.41
N ARG A 103 -9.34 3.42 -5.60
CA ARG A 103 -10.05 2.18 -5.25
C ARG A 103 -10.50 1.36 -6.47
N GLN A 104 -10.70 2.01 -7.62
CA GLN A 104 -11.05 1.39 -8.90
C GLN A 104 -9.96 0.46 -9.44
N ASN A 105 -8.79 0.42 -8.82
CA ASN A 105 -7.76 -0.58 -9.10
C ASN A 105 -8.16 -1.98 -8.59
N GLU A 106 -9.06 -2.08 -7.62
CA GLU A 106 -9.56 -3.37 -7.13
C GLU A 106 -10.21 -4.15 -8.28
N GLY A 107 -9.65 -5.32 -8.61
CA GLY A 107 -10.15 -6.16 -9.70
C GLY A 107 -9.84 -5.65 -11.11
N TYR A 108 -9.08 -4.57 -11.28
CA TYR A 108 -8.81 -3.96 -12.58
C TYR A 108 -7.96 -4.86 -13.48
N ALA A 109 -8.38 -5.06 -14.73
CA ALA A 109 -7.71 -5.94 -15.68
C ALA A 109 -6.35 -5.42 -16.19
N GLY A 110 -6.10 -4.12 -16.03
CA GLY A 110 -4.89 -3.49 -16.52
C GLY A 110 -4.99 -2.95 -17.95
N ARG A 111 -4.00 -2.16 -18.33
CA ARG A 111 -3.79 -1.66 -19.69
C ARG A 111 -2.29 -1.35 -19.87
N LEU A 112 -1.86 -0.94 -21.07
CA LEU A 112 -0.45 -0.73 -21.41
C LEU A 112 0.31 0.16 -20.40
N ASN A 113 -0.32 1.24 -19.93
CA ASN A 113 0.29 2.20 -19.00
C ASN A 113 -0.25 2.12 -17.57
N HIS A 114 -1.03 1.08 -17.23
CA HIS A 114 -1.57 0.88 -15.90
C HIS A 114 -1.63 -0.62 -15.54
N PRO A 115 -1.05 -1.04 -14.42
CA PRO A 115 -0.91 -2.46 -14.09
C PRO A 115 -2.25 -3.14 -13.82
N ALA A 116 -2.31 -4.43 -14.14
CA ALA A 116 -3.40 -5.31 -13.74
C ALA A 116 -3.43 -5.51 -12.21
N ARG A 117 -4.64 -5.59 -11.64
CA ARG A 117 -4.92 -5.69 -10.21
C ARG A 117 -6.09 -6.64 -9.90
N GLN A 118 -6.31 -7.66 -10.73
CA GLN A 118 -7.46 -8.57 -10.55
C GLN A 118 -7.43 -9.31 -9.20
N ASN A 119 -6.23 -9.60 -8.69
CA ASN A 119 -5.98 -10.22 -7.40
C ASN A 119 -5.87 -9.25 -6.21
N HIS A 120 -6.13 -7.96 -6.45
CA HIS A 120 -6.10 -6.92 -5.42
C HIS A 120 -7.45 -6.76 -4.74
N ARG A 121 -7.43 -6.56 -3.40
CA ARG A 121 -8.60 -6.22 -2.58
C ARG A 121 -8.27 -5.07 -1.65
N VAL A 122 -9.30 -4.29 -1.31
CA VAL A 122 -9.19 -3.15 -0.39
C VAL A 122 -10.24 -3.27 0.71
N ILE A 123 -9.93 -2.78 1.90
CA ILE A 123 -10.82 -2.78 3.05
C ILE A 123 -11.33 -1.36 3.30
N PRO A 124 -12.64 -1.12 3.28
CA PRO A 124 -13.19 0.18 3.68
C PRO A 124 -12.91 0.47 5.15
N VAL A 125 -12.41 1.66 5.43
CA VAL A 125 -12.22 2.23 6.77
C VAL A 125 -12.80 3.63 6.81
N THR A 126 -13.22 4.10 7.97
CA THR A 126 -13.71 5.46 8.14
C THR A 126 -12.67 6.24 8.94
N LEU A 127 -12.16 7.33 8.39
CA LEU A 127 -11.23 8.23 9.07
C LEU A 127 -11.79 9.65 9.07
N HIS A 128 -11.91 10.24 10.24
CA HIS A 128 -12.47 11.57 10.45
C HIS A 128 -13.85 11.77 9.78
N GLY A 129 -14.67 10.69 9.82
CA GLY A 129 -16.01 10.70 9.21
C GLY A 129 -16.05 10.54 7.70
N GLU A 130 -14.92 10.34 7.04
CA GLU A 130 -14.78 10.20 5.59
C GLU A 130 -14.51 8.75 5.17
N ASP A 131 -14.85 8.42 3.91
CA ASP A 131 -14.59 7.10 3.32
C ASP A 131 -13.12 6.99 2.91
N TRP A 132 -12.40 6.07 3.53
CA TRP A 132 -11.03 5.70 3.24
C TRP A 132 -10.94 4.20 2.95
N PHE A 133 -9.80 3.77 2.41
CA PHE A 133 -9.54 2.36 2.13
C PHE A 133 -8.16 1.96 2.60
N PHE A 134 -8.08 0.77 3.17
CA PHE A 134 -6.84 0.15 3.62
C PHE A 134 -6.45 -0.97 2.66
N GLN A 135 -5.19 -1.02 2.27
CA GLN A 135 -4.59 -2.05 1.43
C GLN A 135 -3.14 -2.29 1.80
N TYR A 136 -2.60 -3.46 1.47
CA TYR A 136 -1.16 -3.66 1.51
C TYR A 136 -0.49 -3.18 0.23
N SER A 137 0.81 -2.90 0.30
CA SER A 137 1.62 -2.59 -0.86
C SER A 137 2.12 -3.89 -1.53
N PRO A 138 2.22 -3.94 -2.85
CA PRO A 138 2.77 -5.12 -3.55
C PRO A 138 4.29 -5.30 -3.33
N TYR A 139 4.97 -4.32 -2.78
CA TYR A 139 6.37 -4.34 -2.35
C TYR A 139 6.50 -3.70 -0.97
N VAL A 140 7.58 -3.95 -0.25
CA VAL A 140 7.71 -3.56 1.15
C VAL A 140 8.92 -2.67 1.40
N TYR A 141 8.76 -1.63 2.20
CA TYR A 141 9.85 -0.90 2.83
C TYR A 141 10.12 -1.44 4.24
N TYR A 142 9.08 -1.89 4.92
CA TYR A 142 9.09 -2.45 6.28
C TYR A 142 7.98 -3.50 6.40
N ASN A 143 7.95 -4.22 7.53
CA ASN A 143 6.98 -5.29 7.73
C ASN A 143 5.53 -4.78 7.63
N GLU A 144 4.70 -5.55 6.93
CA GLU A 144 3.28 -5.26 6.70
C GLU A 144 3.01 -3.87 6.10
N HIS A 145 3.91 -3.43 5.18
CA HIS A 145 3.77 -2.14 4.50
C HIS A 145 2.38 -1.98 3.89
N CYS A 146 1.63 -1.04 4.40
CA CYS A 146 0.27 -0.75 3.97
C CYS A 146 0.13 0.70 3.46
N ILE A 147 -0.94 0.92 2.71
CA ILE A 147 -1.34 2.22 2.22
C ILE A 147 -2.80 2.43 2.62
N VAL A 148 -3.07 3.59 3.20
CA VAL A 148 -4.41 4.03 3.56
C VAL A 148 -4.75 5.20 2.66
N LEU A 149 -5.70 5.02 1.76
CA LEU A 149 -6.00 5.96 0.68
C LEU A 149 -7.39 6.56 0.82
N ASN A 150 -7.52 7.83 0.47
CA ASN A 150 -8.81 8.53 0.44
C ASN A 150 -9.72 7.90 -0.63
N GLY A 151 -11.00 7.74 -0.31
CA GLY A 151 -11.99 7.24 -1.26
C GLY A 151 -12.21 8.17 -2.46
N ALA A 152 -11.99 9.47 -2.27
CA ALA A 152 -12.00 10.48 -3.31
C ALA A 152 -10.58 10.71 -3.86
N HIS A 153 -10.47 10.92 -5.17
CA HIS A 153 -9.18 11.30 -5.80
C HIS A 153 -8.94 12.80 -5.62
N THR A 154 -8.48 13.17 -4.42
CA THR A 154 -8.15 14.55 -4.04
C THR A 154 -6.66 14.67 -3.75
N PRO A 155 -6.03 15.83 -4.03
CA PRO A 155 -4.62 16.05 -3.69
C PRO A 155 -4.36 15.92 -2.19
N MET A 156 -3.15 15.48 -1.85
CA MET A 156 -2.66 15.49 -0.47
C MET A 156 -2.63 16.91 0.08
N LYS A 157 -2.98 17.02 1.35
CA LYS A 157 -2.87 18.26 2.12
C LYS A 157 -2.56 17.94 3.57
N ILE A 158 -1.47 18.49 4.07
CA ILE A 158 -1.06 18.34 5.48
C ILE A 158 -1.68 19.49 6.28
N ASP A 159 -2.78 19.19 6.95
CA ASP A 159 -3.51 20.09 7.83
C ASP A 159 -3.98 19.34 9.09
N ARG A 160 -4.73 20.04 9.95
CA ARG A 160 -5.28 19.44 11.18
C ARG A 160 -6.12 18.19 10.89
N ALA A 161 -6.87 18.17 9.80
CA ALA A 161 -7.70 17.01 9.45
C ALA A 161 -6.84 15.80 9.09
N ALA A 162 -5.68 16.00 8.44
CA ALA A 162 -4.72 14.91 8.19
C ALA A 162 -4.25 14.27 9.50
N PHE A 163 -3.90 15.06 10.53
CA PHE A 163 -3.53 14.54 11.85
C PHE A 163 -4.70 13.79 12.53
N CYS A 164 -5.92 14.31 12.43
CA CYS A 164 -7.10 13.59 12.95
C CYS A 164 -7.28 12.23 12.28
N ARG A 165 -7.10 12.15 10.95
CA ARG A 165 -7.18 10.88 10.20
C ARG A 165 -6.09 9.90 10.60
N LEU A 166 -4.85 10.38 10.82
CA LEU A 166 -3.74 9.54 11.31
C LEU A 166 -4.06 8.95 12.69
N LEU A 167 -4.57 9.77 13.61
CA LEU A 167 -4.96 9.32 14.96
C LEU A 167 -6.13 8.34 14.91
N ASP A 168 -7.13 8.58 14.06
CA ASP A 168 -8.25 7.65 13.87
C ASP A 168 -7.79 6.29 13.35
N PHE A 169 -6.80 6.27 12.45
CA PHE A 169 -6.25 5.02 11.94
C PHE A 169 -5.55 4.22 13.03
N VAL A 170 -4.65 4.82 13.81
CA VAL A 170 -3.97 4.10 14.90
C VAL A 170 -4.92 3.75 16.05
N GLY A 171 -5.99 4.51 16.22
CA GLY A 171 -7.10 4.14 17.14
C GLY A 171 -7.79 2.85 16.71
N GLN A 172 -7.98 2.63 15.41
CA GLN A 172 -8.57 1.41 14.85
C GLN A 172 -7.56 0.25 14.78
N PHE A 173 -6.26 0.54 14.54
CA PHE A 173 -5.20 -0.44 14.37
C PHE A 173 -3.99 -0.11 15.27
N PRO A 174 -4.11 -0.27 16.61
CA PRO A 174 -3.10 0.21 17.57
C PRO A 174 -1.75 -0.53 17.49
N HIS A 175 -1.68 -1.64 16.77
CA HIS A 175 -0.46 -2.40 16.52
C HIS A 175 0.31 -1.93 15.27
N TYR A 176 -0.22 -0.92 14.55
CA TYR A 176 0.42 -0.29 13.39
C TYR A 176 0.90 1.13 13.73
N PHE A 177 1.96 1.55 13.10
CA PHE A 177 2.23 2.97 12.91
C PHE A 177 1.58 3.44 11.60
N VAL A 178 1.36 4.74 11.46
CA VAL A 178 0.97 5.39 10.21
C VAL A 178 1.64 6.75 10.11
N GLY A 179 2.01 7.12 8.89
CA GLY A 179 2.61 8.42 8.59
C GLY A 179 2.18 8.94 7.24
N SER A 180 2.41 10.21 7.00
CA SER A 180 2.14 10.88 5.73
C SER A 180 3.43 11.32 5.06
N ASN A 181 3.46 11.30 3.72
CA ASN A 181 4.44 12.09 2.97
C ASN A 181 4.13 13.58 3.17
N ALA A 182 5.14 14.43 3.01
CA ALA A 182 4.88 15.86 2.87
C ALA A 182 4.14 16.13 1.55
N ASP A 183 3.27 17.14 1.55
CA ASP A 183 2.49 17.54 0.38
C ASP A 183 3.27 18.49 -0.58
N LEU A 184 4.57 18.61 -0.36
CA LEU A 184 5.49 19.43 -1.17
C LEU A 184 6.25 18.56 -2.18
N PRO A 185 6.17 18.84 -3.49
CA PRO A 185 6.86 18.06 -4.52
C PRO A 185 8.38 17.96 -4.32
N ILE A 186 9.01 19.00 -3.78
CA ILE A 186 10.45 19.10 -3.58
C ILE A 186 11.02 18.08 -2.59
N VAL A 187 10.20 17.55 -1.69
CA VAL A 187 10.63 16.55 -0.71
C VAL A 187 10.43 15.10 -1.18
N GLY A 188 10.10 14.92 -2.47
CA GLY A 188 10.11 13.60 -3.11
C GLY A 188 8.91 12.70 -2.82
N GLY A 189 7.81 13.22 -2.30
CA GLY A 189 6.57 12.46 -2.13
C GLY A 189 6.04 11.93 -3.47
N SER A 190 5.62 10.67 -3.51
CA SER A 190 5.00 10.07 -4.69
C SER A 190 3.47 10.17 -4.63
N ILE A 191 2.84 10.36 -5.81
CA ILE A 191 1.37 10.37 -5.98
C ILE A 191 0.70 11.43 -5.10
N LEU A 192 1.27 12.64 -5.05
CA LEU A 192 0.71 13.77 -4.27
C LEU A 192 -0.70 14.22 -4.75
N SER A 193 -1.12 13.77 -5.94
CA SER A 193 -2.45 14.02 -6.50
C SER A 193 -3.57 13.19 -5.87
N HIS A 194 -3.23 12.21 -5.01
CA HIS A 194 -4.21 11.38 -4.31
C HIS A 194 -3.82 11.27 -2.84
N ASP A 195 -4.68 11.80 -1.97
CA ASP A 195 -4.44 11.81 -0.52
C ASP A 195 -4.35 10.39 0.04
N HIS A 196 -3.24 10.11 0.72
CA HIS A 196 -2.94 8.78 1.25
C HIS A 196 -1.90 8.84 2.36
N PHE A 197 -1.91 7.82 3.21
CA PHE A 197 -0.94 7.57 4.26
C PHE A 197 -0.24 6.23 4.03
N GLN A 198 0.92 6.05 4.64
CA GLN A 198 1.66 4.79 4.66
C GLN A 198 1.83 4.33 6.10
N GLY A 199 1.69 3.03 6.32
CA GLY A 199 1.80 2.43 7.65
C GLY A 199 2.28 1.00 7.59
N GLY A 200 2.32 0.36 8.75
CA GLY A 200 2.71 -1.04 8.89
C GLY A 200 3.05 -1.40 10.33
N ARG A 201 3.47 -2.64 10.53
CA ARG A 201 3.92 -3.14 11.84
C ARG A 201 5.45 -3.09 11.90
N TYR A 202 5.98 -1.96 12.32
CA TYR A 202 7.43 -1.74 12.36
C TYR A 202 7.79 -0.75 13.47
N THR A 203 8.92 -0.98 14.13
CA THR A 203 9.51 -0.09 15.14
C THR A 203 10.76 0.55 14.56
N PHE A 204 10.76 1.85 14.39
CA PHE A 204 11.86 2.59 13.79
C PHE A 204 13.09 2.65 14.70
N ALA A 205 14.27 2.82 14.10
CA ALA A 205 15.52 2.97 14.83
C ALA A 205 15.47 4.14 15.83
N MET A 206 14.79 5.23 15.47
CA MET A 206 14.59 6.39 16.35
C MET A 206 13.81 6.04 17.64
N GLU A 207 12.83 5.14 17.56
CA GLU A 207 12.06 4.69 18.73
C GLU A 207 12.89 3.83 19.68
N LYS A 208 13.95 3.20 19.16
CA LYS A 208 14.87 2.32 19.90
C LYS A 208 16.11 3.05 20.39
N ALA A 209 16.34 4.28 19.93
CA ALA A 209 17.53 5.05 20.30
C ALA A 209 17.52 5.38 21.80
N PRO A 210 18.68 5.33 22.48
CA PRO A 210 18.79 5.79 23.86
C PRO A 210 18.54 7.29 23.93
N ILE A 211 17.89 7.72 25.00
CA ILE A 211 17.65 9.12 25.34
C ILE A 211 18.89 9.71 25.99
#